data_d8e2439fdacc464e85c57b37cd618816
#
_entry.id   d8e2439fdacc464e85c57b37cd618816
#
_cell.length_a   1.000
_cell.length_b   1.000
_cell.length_c   1.000
_cell.angle_alpha   90.00
_cell.angle_beta   90.00
_cell.angle_gamma   90.00
#
_symmetry.space_group_name_H-M   'P 1'
#
loop_
_entity.id
_entity.type
_entity.pdbx_description
1 polymer ?
#
loop_
_entity_poly.entity_id
_entity_poly.type
_entity_poly.pdbx_seq_one_letter_code
_entity_poly.pdbx_strand_id
1 'polypeptide(L)'
;EPSDNYLYLYYSGSGYDWIPMNKEISDRRYKHNIEDSTVSGLDVVENLKTYSYRKEYDGKIEDIACGIMAQDVQKHAPEAFFENPDGAYSYNTFALVPYLIKAIQELNHKIEKLEKTIA
;
A
#
# COMPACT_ATOMS: atom_id res chain seq x y z
N GLU A 1 20.00 12.49 -15.57
CA GLU A 1 19.56 11.66 -14.46
C GLU A 1 19.10 12.54 -13.31
N PRO A 2 17.87 12.34 -12.77
CA PRO A 2 17.35 13.16 -11.68
C PRO A 2 18.22 13.03 -10.42
N SER A 3 18.34 14.13 -9.69
CA SER A 3 19.18 14.21 -8.50
C SER A 3 18.40 14.44 -7.21
N ASP A 4 17.07 14.33 -7.25
CA ASP A 4 16.21 14.43 -6.06
C ASP A 4 16.07 13.06 -5.38
N ASN A 5 15.19 12.95 -4.38
CA ASN A 5 15.02 11.75 -3.58
C ASN A 5 13.94 10.79 -4.10
N TYR A 6 13.49 10.95 -5.34
CA TYR A 6 12.49 10.07 -5.93
C TYR A 6 13.14 8.90 -6.66
N LEU A 7 12.45 7.78 -6.69
CA LEU A 7 12.78 6.66 -7.56
C LEU A 7 12.19 6.92 -8.93
N TYR A 8 12.93 6.59 -9.98
CA TYR A 8 12.50 6.88 -11.35
C TYR A 8 12.59 5.65 -12.24
N LEU A 9 11.70 5.59 -13.22
CA LEU A 9 11.75 4.67 -14.32
C LEU A 9 12.10 5.46 -15.58
N TYR A 10 13.12 5.00 -16.31
CA TYR A 10 13.47 5.61 -17.59
C TYR A 10 12.62 5.00 -18.68
N TYR A 11 11.80 5.82 -19.32
CA TYR A 11 10.85 5.38 -20.33
C TYR A 11 11.32 5.82 -21.72
N SER A 12 11.23 4.90 -22.69
CA SER A 12 11.69 5.13 -24.05
C SER A 12 10.62 4.89 -25.12
N GLY A 13 9.35 5.12 -24.78
CA GLY A 13 8.23 4.93 -25.72
C GLY A 13 8.20 5.98 -26.82
N SER A 14 7.36 7.00 -26.71
CA SER A 14 7.29 8.11 -27.67
C SER A 14 8.39 9.14 -27.45
N GLY A 15 9.28 8.91 -26.51
CA GLY A 15 10.40 9.75 -26.14
C GLY A 15 11.10 9.17 -24.93
N TYR A 16 12.24 9.74 -24.56
CA TYR A 16 13.00 9.30 -23.39
C TYR A 16 12.79 10.31 -22.28
N ASP A 17 12.28 9.84 -21.12
CA ASP A 17 12.07 10.69 -19.97
C ASP A 17 12.15 9.88 -18.69
N TRP A 18 12.43 10.55 -17.59
CA TRP A 18 12.47 9.94 -16.26
C TRP A 18 11.12 10.12 -15.56
N ILE A 19 10.47 9.00 -15.26
CA ILE A 19 9.16 8.99 -14.61
C ILE A 19 9.34 8.60 -13.14
N PRO A 20 8.90 9.43 -12.18
CA PRO A 20 9.01 9.09 -10.76
C PRO A 20 8.18 7.85 -10.44
N MET A 21 8.82 6.80 -9.93
CA MET A 21 8.15 5.55 -9.57
C MET A 21 7.42 5.64 -8.23
N ASN A 22 7.80 6.59 -7.37
CA ASN A 22 7.19 6.76 -6.06
C ASN A 22 6.13 7.87 -6.04
N LYS A 23 5.67 8.27 -7.20
CA LYS A 23 4.52 9.15 -7.38
C LYS A 23 3.41 8.39 -8.08
N GLU A 24 2.19 8.58 -7.61
CA GLU A 24 1.02 7.90 -8.15
C GLU A 24 0.24 8.89 -9.03
N ILE A 25 -0.12 8.47 -10.25
CA ILE A 25 -1.05 9.24 -11.05
C ILE A 25 -2.44 9.03 -10.48
N SER A 26 -3.05 10.10 -9.97
CA SER A 26 -4.34 10.02 -9.30
C SER A 26 -5.24 11.21 -9.61
N ASP A 27 -5.07 11.77 -10.80
CA ASP A 27 -5.86 12.90 -11.28
C ASP A 27 -7.26 12.42 -11.65
N ARG A 28 -8.28 13.09 -11.10
CA ARG A 28 -9.69 12.78 -11.34
C ARG A 28 -10.03 12.73 -12.84
N ARG A 29 -9.36 13.54 -13.65
CA ARG A 29 -9.62 13.60 -15.11
C ARG A 29 -9.37 12.27 -15.82
N TYR A 30 -8.54 11.41 -15.26
CA TYR A 30 -8.19 10.09 -15.83
C TYR A 30 -8.93 8.93 -15.17
N LYS A 31 -9.89 9.22 -14.29
CA LYS A 31 -10.66 8.20 -13.58
C LYS A 31 -12.10 8.21 -14.06
N HIS A 32 -12.69 7.04 -14.19
CA HIS A 32 -14.05 6.85 -14.69
C HIS A 32 -14.86 6.00 -13.71
N ASN A 33 -16.18 6.14 -13.75
CA ASN A 33 -17.09 5.37 -12.90
C ASN A 33 -16.75 5.50 -11.42
N ILE A 34 -16.51 6.73 -10.99
CA ILE A 34 -16.08 7.04 -9.61
C ILE A 34 -17.26 6.84 -8.66
N GLU A 35 -17.08 5.96 -7.68
CA GLU A 35 -18.05 5.69 -6.63
C GLU A 35 -17.31 5.58 -5.29
N ASP A 36 -18.04 5.75 -4.20
CA ASP A 36 -17.47 5.53 -2.87
C ASP A 36 -17.06 4.06 -2.74
N SER A 37 -15.87 3.82 -2.19
CA SER A 37 -15.43 2.46 -1.95
C SER A 37 -16.26 1.80 -0.86
N THR A 38 -16.69 0.56 -1.11
CA THR A 38 -17.42 -0.25 -0.13
C THR A 38 -16.49 -1.14 0.71
N VAL A 39 -15.20 -1.09 0.43
CA VAL A 39 -14.21 -1.87 1.18
C VAL A 39 -14.04 -1.26 2.58
N SER A 40 -14.01 -2.09 3.62
CA SER A 40 -13.63 -1.63 4.96
C SER A 40 -12.12 -1.65 5.09
N GLY A 41 -11.52 -0.47 5.16
CA GLY A 41 -10.09 -0.33 5.39
C GLY A 41 -9.70 -0.84 6.78
N LEU A 42 -10.56 -0.62 7.76
CA LEU A 42 -10.32 -1.08 9.14
C LEU A 42 -10.27 -2.61 9.22
N ASP A 43 -11.18 -3.30 8.52
CA ASP A 43 -11.14 -4.77 8.46
C ASP A 43 -9.86 -5.28 7.82
N VAL A 44 -9.42 -4.65 6.73
CA VAL A 44 -8.17 -5.02 6.07
C VAL A 44 -7.00 -4.84 7.03
N VAL A 45 -6.90 -3.68 7.66
CA VAL A 45 -5.78 -3.35 8.54
C VAL A 45 -5.73 -4.30 9.74
N GLU A 46 -6.86 -4.64 10.34
CA GLU A 46 -6.90 -5.56 11.49
C GLU A 46 -6.46 -6.97 11.13
N ASN A 47 -6.54 -7.34 9.85
CA ASN A 47 -6.10 -8.63 9.36
C ASN A 47 -4.67 -8.65 8.83
N LEU A 48 -4.00 -7.49 8.79
CA LEU A 48 -2.60 -7.38 8.44
C LEU A 48 -1.77 -7.32 9.72
N LYS A 49 -1.57 -8.49 10.32
CA LYS A 49 -0.82 -8.59 11.58
C LYS A 49 0.62 -8.12 11.36
N THR A 50 1.17 -7.41 12.34
CA THR A 50 2.56 -6.96 12.31
C THR A 50 3.44 -7.90 13.12
N TYR A 51 4.67 -8.09 12.64
CA TYR A 51 5.64 -9.01 13.24
C TYR A 51 7.01 -8.38 13.28
N SER A 52 7.85 -8.85 14.18
CA SER A 52 9.30 -8.68 14.05
C SER A 52 9.88 -9.98 13.51
N TYR A 53 10.86 -9.88 12.63
CA TYR A 53 11.47 -11.08 12.04
C TYR A 53 12.84 -10.77 11.43
N ARG A 54 13.56 -11.82 11.13
CA ARG A 54 14.75 -11.74 10.30
C ARG A 54 14.38 -12.18 8.89
N LYS A 55 14.65 -11.32 7.93
CA LYS A 55 14.44 -11.61 6.52
C LYS A 55 15.78 -12.02 5.87
N GLU A 56 15.78 -13.18 5.25
CA GLU A 56 16.92 -13.69 4.49
C GLU A 56 16.46 -13.92 3.06
N TYR A 57 16.97 -13.11 2.15
CA TYR A 57 16.57 -13.20 0.74
C TYR A 57 17.68 -12.64 -0.14
N ASP A 58 17.99 -13.37 -1.21
CA ASP A 58 18.97 -12.97 -2.22
C ASP A 58 20.33 -12.60 -1.59
N GLY A 59 20.78 -13.39 -0.62
CA GLY A 59 22.05 -13.19 0.06
C GLY A 59 22.08 -12.05 1.05
N LYS A 60 20.95 -11.38 1.27
CA LYS A 60 20.84 -10.29 2.24
C LYS A 60 20.12 -10.75 3.49
N ILE A 61 20.59 -10.31 4.64
CA ILE A 61 19.99 -10.58 5.94
C ILE A 61 19.61 -9.25 6.58
N GLU A 62 18.34 -9.09 6.92
CA GLU A 62 17.81 -7.87 7.54
C GLU A 62 16.95 -8.23 8.75
N ASP A 63 17.15 -7.52 9.86
CA ASP A 63 16.29 -7.63 11.02
C ASP A 63 15.22 -6.54 10.93
N ILE A 64 13.96 -6.95 10.89
CA ILE A 64 12.81 -6.08 10.74
C ILE A 64 12.06 -6.03 12.06
N ALA A 65 11.95 -4.85 12.64
CA ALA A 65 11.25 -4.68 13.92
C ALA A 65 9.72 -4.70 13.78
N CYS A 66 9.22 -4.25 12.65
CA CYS A 66 7.77 -4.18 12.41
C CYS A 66 7.51 -4.33 10.92
N GLY A 67 6.96 -5.44 10.52
CA GLY A 67 6.64 -5.72 9.13
C GLY A 67 5.41 -6.60 9.01
N ILE A 68 4.95 -6.80 7.79
CA ILE A 68 3.76 -7.60 7.49
C ILE A 68 4.13 -8.73 6.54
N MET A 69 3.23 -9.71 6.43
CA MET A 69 3.44 -10.87 5.55
C MET A 69 2.72 -10.66 4.22
N ALA A 70 3.43 -10.95 3.11
CA ALA A 70 2.82 -10.87 1.79
C ALA A 70 1.63 -11.83 1.65
N GLN A 71 1.63 -12.95 2.35
CA GLN A 71 0.52 -13.88 2.36
C GLN A 71 -0.76 -13.26 2.92
N ASP A 72 -0.63 -12.43 3.96
CA ASP A 72 -1.78 -11.71 4.53
C ASP A 72 -2.27 -10.64 3.56
N VAL A 73 -1.36 -9.96 2.88
CA VAL A 73 -1.72 -8.99 1.84
C VAL A 73 -2.47 -9.68 0.71
N GLN A 74 -2.00 -10.84 0.26
CA GLN A 74 -2.68 -11.62 -0.78
C GLN A 74 -4.13 -11.93 -0.41
N LYS A 75 -4.36 -12.28 0.85
CA LYS A 75 -5.68 -12.66 1.33
C LYS A 75 -6.62 -11.47 1.53
N HIS A 76 -6.12 -10.37 2.08
CA HIS A 76 -6.96 -9.27 2.56
C HIS A 76 -6.91 -8.01 1.70
N ALA A 77 -5.87 -7.82 0.91
CA ALA A 77 -5.71 -6.69 -0.01
C ALA A 77 -5.04 -7.17 -1.30
N PRO A 78 -5.69 -8.07 -2.05
CA PRO A 78 -5.06 -8.76 -3.18
C PRO A 78 -4.52 -7.84 -4.27
N GLU A 79 -5.09 -6.65 -4.45
CA GLU A 79 -4.57 -5.71 -5.45
C GLU A 79 -3.19 -5.15 -5.09
N ALA A 80 -2.78 -5.27 -3.83
CA ALA A 80 -1.45 -4.86 -3.39
C ALA A 80 -0.45 -6.01 -3.42
N PHE A 81 -0.90 -7.22 -3.70
CA PHE A 81 -0.05 -8.41 -3.75
C PHE A 81 0.64 -8.53 -5.10
N PHE A 82 1.88 -9.00 -5.06
CA PHE A 82 2.66 -9.23 -6.28
C PHE A 82 3.54 -10.47 -6.09
N GLU A 83 3.54 -11.35 -7.07
CA GLU A 83 4.46 -12.48 -7.11
C GLU A 83 5.62 -12.15 -8.04
N ASN A 84 6.84 -12.19 -7.52
CA ASN A 84 8.04 -11.93 -8.30
C ASN A 84 8.30 -13.07 -9.30
N PRO A 85 9.05 -12.80 -10.38
CA PRO A 85 9.37 -13.85 -11.35
C PRO A 85 10.08 -15.07 -10.75
N ASP A 86 10.81 -14.91 -9.63
CA ASP A 86 11.47 -16.01 -8.93
C ASP A 86 10.54 -16.78 -7.99
N GLY A 87 9.27 -16.41 -7.93
CA GLY A 87 8.27 -17.05 -7.07
C GLY A 87 8.17 -16.46 -5.67
N ALA A 88 9.03 -15.53 -5.30
CA ALA A 88 8.92 -14.86 -4.00
C ALA A 88 7.73 -13.90 -4.00
N TYR A 89 7.03 -13.82 -2.88
CA TYR A 89 5.87 -12.94 -2.74
C TYR A 89 6.28 -11.57 -2.24
N SER A 90 5.66 -10.55 -2.80
CA SER A 90 5.90 -9.14 -2.47
C SER A 90 4.58 -8.41 -2.34
N TYR A 91 4.62 -7.18 -1.85
CA TYR A 91 3.45 -6.32 -1.87
C TYR A 91 3.86 -4.90 -2.24
N ASN A 92 2.90 -4.16 -2.78
CA ASN A 92 3.06 -2.76 -3.16
C ASN A 92 2.57 -1.88 -2.01
N THR A 93 3.49 -1.21 -1.33
CA THR A 93 3.20 -0.32 -0.21
C THR A 93 2.23 0.81 -0.61
N PHE A 94 2.39 1.37 -1.81
CA PHE A 94 1.53 2.46 -2.27
C PHE A 94 0.08 2.03 -2.40
N ALA A 95 -0.17 0.78 -2.80
CA ALA A 95 -1.52 0.26 -2.93
C ALA A 95 -2.19 0.04 -1.57
N LEU A 96 -1.42 -0.05 -0.48
CA LEU A 96 -1.95 -0.20 0.88
C LEU A 96 -2.35 1.14 1.51
N VAL A 97 -1.78 2.25 1.04
CA VAL A 97 -2.05 3.56 1.64
C VAL A 97 -3.54 3.95 1.63
N PRO A 98 -4.31 3.77 0.53
CA PRO A 98 -5.75 4.08 0.57
C PRO A 98 -6.53 3.27 1.60
N TYR A 99 -6.13 2.00 1.85
CA TYR A 99 -6.75 1.19 2.91
C TYR A 99 -6.50 1.79 4.29
N LEU A 100 -5.29 2.31 4.51
CA LEU A 100 -4.95 2.97 5.77
C LEU A 100 -5.76 4.26 5.94
N ILE A 101 -5.91 5.04 4.88
CA ILE A 101 -6.73 6.26 4.89
C ILE A 101 -8.17 5.90 5.27
N LYS A 102 -8.73 4.89 4.62
CA LYS A 102 -10.10 4.43 4.89
C LYS A 102 -10.23 3.95 6.33
N ALA A 103 -9.26 3.17 6.82
CA ALA A 103 -9.26 2.64 8.17
C ALA A 103 -9.27 3.76 9.23
N ILE A 104 -8.47 4.79 9.03
CA ILE A 104 -8.40 5.94 9.93
C ILE A 104 -9.75 6.67 9.93
N GLN A 105 -10.35 6.88 8.77
CA GLN A 105 -11.64 7.55 8.65
C GLN A 105 -12.76 6.75 9.34
N GLU A 106 -12.80 5.42 9.14
CA GLU A 106 -13.75 4.55 9.80
C GLU A 106 -13.58 4.57 11.31
N LEU A 107 -12.34 4.51 11.78
CA LEU A 107 -12.02 4.55 13.20
C LEU A 107 -12.44 5.88 13.81
N ASN A 108 -12.18 6.99 13.13
CA ASN A 108 -12.58 8.31 13.58
C ASN A 108 -14.10 8.44 13.70
N HIS A 109 -14.83 7.89 12.74
CA HIS A 109 -16.31 7.88 12.79
C HIS A 109 -16.82 7.07 13.99
N LYS A 110 -16.17 5.95 14.31
CA LYS A 110 -16.51 5.16 15.50
C LYS A 110 -16.26 5.94 16.79
N ILE A 111 -15.16 6.68 16.85
CA ILE A 111 -14.83 7.52 18.01
C ILE A 111 -15.87 8.62 18.17
N GLU A 112 -16.23 9.34 17.10
CA GLU A 112 -17.24 10.38 17.14
C GLU A 112 -18.58 9.84 17.63
N LYS A 113 -18.97 8.65 17.19
CA LYS A 113 -20.19 7.99 17.60
C LYS A 113 -20.18 7.68 19.08
N LEU A 114 -19.06 7.15 19.59
CA LEU A 114 -18.88 6.87 21.02
C LEU A 114 -18.91 8.16 21.85
N GLU A 115 -18.29 9.23 21.40
CA GLU A 115 -18.31 10.52 22.08
C GLU A 115 -19.73 11.06 22.20
N LYS A 116 -20.55 10.92 21.18
CA LYS A 116 -21.97 11.31 21.23
C LYS A 116 -22.75 10.46 22.22
N THR A 117 -22.41 9.19 22.35
CA THR A 117 -23.09 8.27 23.26
C THR A 117 -22.80 8.59 24.73
N ILE A 118 -21.58 9.03 25.04
CA ILE A 118 -21.17 9.32 26.42
C ILE A 118 -21.40 10.78 26.83
N ALA A 119 -21.65 11.68 25.87
CA ALA A 119 -21.86 13.10 26.12
C ALA A 119 -23.23 13.41 26.75
#